data_1f3bcb8b62a8cb76c7e6e1dbaf10d393
#
_entry.id   1f3bcb8b62a8cb76c7e6e1dbaf10d393
#
_cell.length_a   1.000
_cell.length_b   1.000
_cell.length_c   1.000
_cell.angle_alpha   90.00
_cell.angle_beta   90.00
_cell.angle_gamma   90.00
#
_symmetry.space_group_name_H-M   'P 1'
#
loop_
_entity.id
_entity.type
_entity.pdbx_description
1 polymer ?
#
loop_
_entity_poly.entity_id
_entity_poly.type
_entity_poly.pdbx_seq_one_letter_code
_entity_poly.pdbx_strand_id
1 'polypeptide(L)'
;MCIGYYSGMSTKKTNIPLPLPLFDTLAHLNDEISLDQLPVTLGHEYALFINDYLVTRQFLMEYKGSIDTFNSYRRELERLLQWCLLVRRIPYTELKREDILSFVEFCEHPPSHWIGLNNTAARFIDEDGLRQPNPEWRPFIVRVPKSQQHQTAKTSNFSLSNNAMKAIFRVLSSFFRYLFEEDYIDSNPVAKIRQKSRFIKKTTDARLNRTLSVTQWRYVIDSAEMMAVESPAEHERTLFIMSSLYAMYLRVSELVETPRWSPQMNHFYKDSSSNWWFKTVGKGNKEREITVSDDMLQSLKRYRLSMGLTALPSPQENSPLISKSRGYGGITSTRQIRRIVQECFDYAANKLVSDGLTEESDFLRAATVHWMRHTGISRDVLTRQREHVRDDAGHSSSAITDLYIDIEKKDRHKSGKSKKIMPK
;
A
#
# COMPACT_ATOMS: atom_id res chain seq x y z
N MET A 1 20.23 38.87 -46.71
CA MET A 1 21.16 37.73 -46.73
C MET A 1 21.62 37.51 -45.30
N CYS A 2 20.91 36.72 -44.52
CA CYS A 2 21.29 36.38 -43.16
C CYS A 2 21.30 34.85 -43.06
N ILE A 3 22.51 34.32 -42.98
CA ILE A 3 22.78 32.88 -42.89
C ILE A 3 22.66 32.49 -41.40
N GLY A 4 21.67 31.65 -41.13
CA GLY A 4 21.49 31.07 -39.78
C GLY A 4 22.49 29.95 -39.55
N TYR A 5 23.21 30.05 -38.46
CA TYR A 5 23.99 28.95 -37.87
C TYR A 5 23.07 28.14 -36.94
N TYR A 6 22.58 27.02 -37.40
CA TYR A 6 22.12 25.96 -36.51
C TYR A 6 23.29 25.02 -36.28
N SER A 7 23.92 25.22 -35.13
CA SER A 7 24.92 24.31 -34.60
C SER A 7 24.21 23.04 -34.12
N GLY A 8 24.43 21.93 -34.82
CA GLY A 8 23.96 20.62 -34.45
C GLY A 8 24.63 20.13 -33.14
N MET A 9 23.91 20.12 -32.06
CA MET A 9 24.28 19.37 -30.89
C MET A 9 24.11 17.88 -31.16
N SER A 10 25.23 17.23 -31.52
CA SER A 10 25.33 15.77 -31.53
C SER A 10 24.99 15.23 -30.15
N THR A 11 23.81 14.63 -29.98
CA THR A 11 23.44 13.86 -28.82
C THR A 11 24.30 12.60 -28.76
N LYS A 12 25.49 12.68 -28.13
CA LYS A 12 26.14 11.48 -27.62
C LYS A 12 25.13 10.79 -26.71
N LYS A 13 24.64 9.62 -27.09
CA LYS A 13 23.90 8.71 -26.22
C LYS A 13 24.84 8.38 -25.05
N THR A 14 24.75 9.14 -23.96
CA THR A 14 25.43 8.79 -22.72
C THR A 14 24.85 7.46 -22.26
N ASN A 15 25.69 6.45 -22.29
CA ASN A 15 25.29 5.10 -21.83
C ASN A 15 25.14 5.18 -20.31
N ILE A 16 23.91 5.41 -19.82
CA ILE A 16 23.61 5.47 -18.40
C ILE A 16 23.87 4.09 -17.80
N PRO A 17 24.72 3.96 -16.76
CA PRO A 17 25.06 2.68 -16.17
C PRO A 17 23.83 1.96 -15.59
N LEU A 18 23.97 0.65 -15.40
CA LEU A 18 22.96 -0.16 -14.73
C LEU A 18 22.96 0.17 -13.23
N PRO A 19 21.80 0.46 -12.61
CA PRO A 19 21.75 0.75 -11.19
C PRO A 19 21.83 -0.54 -10.37
N LEU A 20 22.62 -0.52 -9.30
CA LEU A 20 22.64 -1.55 -8.27
C LEU A 20 21.99 -1.04 -6.99
N PRO A 21 21.37 -1.90 -6.16
CA PRO A 21 20.79 -1.45 -4.90
C PRO A 21 21.88 -0.93 -3.95
N LEU A 22 21.61 0.21 -3.28
CA LEU A 22 22.53 0.87 -2.38
C LEU A 22 22.19 0.63 -0.91
N PHE A 23 20.91 0.43 -0.58
CA PHE A 23 20.43 0.25 0.79
C PHE A 23 19.71 -1.09 0.94
N ASP A 24 20.16 -1.92 1.85
CA ASP A 24 19.56 -3.22 2.16
C ASP A 24 18.29 -3.09 3.02
N THR A 25 17.82 -4.18 3.56
CA THR A 25 16.73 -4.22 4.53
C THR A 25 17.14 -3.56 5.84
N LEU A 26 16.17 -3.17 6.64
CA LEU A 26 16.45 -2.54 7.94
C LEU A 26 17.31 -3.43 8.86
N ALA A 27 17.17 -4.74 8.77
CA ALA A 27 17.94 -5.69 9.58
C ALA A 27 19.45 -5.61 9.27
N HIS A 28 19.80 -5.44 8.00
CA HIS A 28 21.19 -5.37 7.55
C HIS A 28 21.74 -3.94 7.42
N LEU A 29 20.86 -2.93 7.48
CA LEU A 29 21.31 -1.54 7.44
C LEU A 29 21.98 -1.08 8.75
N ASN A 30 21.75 -1.81 9.86
CA ASN A 30 22.37 -1.54 11.16
C ASN A 30 23.81 -2.04 11.27
N ASP A 31 24.24 -2.93 10.38
CA ASP A 31 25.59 -3.44 10.41
C ASP A 31 26.56 -2.29 10.15
N GLU A 32 27.62 -2.21 10.94
CA GLU A 32 28.72 -1.27 10.70
C GLU A 32 29.31 -1.59 9.33
N ILE A 33 28.95 -0.77 8.34
CA ILE A 33 29.59 -0.88 7.04
C ILE A 33 30.98 -0.30 7.20
N SER A 34 31.99 -1.16 7.15
CA SER A 34 33.35 -0.70 6.89
C SER A 34 33.32 0.03 5.54
N LEU A 35 34.02 1.14 5.42
CA LEU A 35 34.09 1.91 4.16
C LEU A 35 34.54 1.04 2.97
N ASP A 36 35.20 -0.09 3.25
CA ASP A 36 35.63 -1.09 2.28
C ASP A 36 34.49 -1.96 1.72
N GLN A 37 33.30 -1.93 2.38
CA GLN A 37 32.10 -2.64 1.95
C GLN A 37 31.07 -1.73 1.26
N LEU A 38 31.41 -0.45 1.07
CA LEU A 38 30.62 0.39 0.16
C LEU A 38 30.57 -0.30 -1.19
N PRO A 39 29.39 -0.37 -1.84
CA PRO A 39 29.29 -1.04 -3.12
C PRO A 39 30.45 -0.65 -4.03
N VAL A 40 31.14 -1.62 -4.61
CA VAL A 40 32.29 -1.43 -5.52
C VAL A 40 31.96 -0.48 -6.67
N THR A 41 30.67 -0.28 -6.92
CA THR A 41 30.10 0.76 -7.80
C THR A 41 30.40 2.20 -7.36
N LEU A 42 30.79 2.44 -6.11
CA LEU A 42 31.26 3.73 -5.59
C LEU A 42 32.80 3.83 -5.61
N GLY A 43 33.46 3.33 -6.64
CA GLY A 43 34.91 3.47 -6.81
C GLY A 43 35.40 4.92 -6.67
N HIS A 44 36.71 5.13 -6.80
CA HIS A 44 37.37 6.46 -6.57
C HIS A 44 36.70 7.65 -7.29
N GLU A 45 36.01 7.41 -8.41
CA GLU A 45 35.23 8.46 -9.12
C GLU A 45 34.04 8.99 -8.31
N TYR A 46 33.63 8.28 -7.27
CA TYR A 46 32.40 8.55 -6.51
C TYR A 46 32.66 8.98 -5.05
N ALA A 47 33.91 9.31 -4.70
CA ALA A 47 34.25 9.77 -3.36
C ALA A 47 33.39 10.96 -2.88
N LEU A 48 32.95 11.83 -3.81
CA LEU A 48 32.03 12.93 -3.54
C LEU A 48 30.64 12.49 -3.04
N PHE A 49 30.21 11.27 -3.36
CA PHE A 49 28.88 10.77 -3.01
C PHE A 49 28.85 9.94 -1.73
N ILE A 50 29.99 9.70 -1.10
CA ILE A 50 30.07 8.94 0.17
C ILE A 50 29.27 9.68 1.25
N ASN A 51 29.42 10.99 1.35
CA ASN A 51 28.69 11.80 2.33
C ASN A 51 27.17 11.79 2.04
N ASP A 52 26.76 11.86 0.78
CA ASP A 52 25.35 11.74 0.37
C ASP A 52 24.77 10.39 0.74
N TYR A 53 25.54 9.31 0.58
CA TYR A 53 25.15 7.97 1.00
C TYR A 53 24.99 7.88 2.52
N LEU A 54 25.97 8.37 3.28
CA LEU A 54 25.96 8.32 4.74
C LEU A 54 24.80 9.13 5.35
N VAL A 55 24.57 10.36 4.88
CA VAL A 55 23.46 11.18 5.36
C VAL A 55 22.09 10.59 4.97
N THR A 56 21.99 9.98 3.80
CA THR A 56 20.76 9.27 3.39
C THR A 56 20.51 8.06 4.29
N ARG A 57 21.56 7.28 4.59
CA ARG A 57 21.47 6.15 5.51
C ARG A 57 21.05 6.60 6.92
N GLN A 58 21.66 7.66 7.44
CA GLN A 58 21.31 8.24 8.75
C GLN A 58 19.84 8.63 8.79
N PHE A 59 19.34 9.35 7.81
CA PHE A 59 17.92 9.70 7.70
C PHE A 59 17.00 8.48 7.66
N LEU A 60 17.36 7.44 6.90
CA LEU A 60 16.57 6.21 6.82
C LEU A 60 16.50 5.49 8.18
N MET A 61 17.55 5.55 8.98
CA MET A 61 17.62 4.94 10.31
C MET A 61 16.66 5.58 11.33
N GLU A 62 16.27 6.82 11.15
CA GLU A 62 15.23 7.45 12.00
C GLU A 62 13.89 6.75 11.88
N TYR A 63 13.64 6.05 10.75
CA TYR A 63 12.40 5.31 10.49
C TYR A 63 12.45 3.83 10.87
N LYS A 64 13.46 3.38 11.63
CA LYS A 64 13.59 1.98 12.09
C LYS A 64 12.36 1.46 12.84
N GLY A 65 11.59 2.37 13.43
CA GLY A 65 10.33 2.05 14.11
C GLY A 65 9.13 1.79 13.18
N SER A 66 9.24 2.03 11.85
CA SER A 66 8.15 1.89 10.89
C SER A 66 8.65 1.33 9.56
N ILE A 67 8.60 0.00 9.42
CA ILE A 67 9.17 -0.72 8.27
C ILE A 67 8.56 -0.30 6.93
N ASP A 68 7.26 0.01 6.89
CA ASP A 68 6.58 0.47 5.67
C ASP A 68 7.05 1.88 5.28
N THR A 69 7.23 2.76 6.25
CA THR A 69 7.77 4.11 6.03
C THR A 69 9.21 4.02 5.56
N PHE A 70 10.06 3.26 6.27
CA PHE A 70 11.43 2.98 5.89
C PHE A 70 11.51 2.49 4.44
N ASN A 71 10.77 1.45 4.06
CA ASN A 71 10.78 0.90 2.70
C ASN A 71 10.33 1.91 1.65
N SER A 72 9.35 2.76 1.98
CA SER A 72 8.88 3.81 1.07
C SER A 72 9.93 4.89 0.87
N TYR A 73 10.57 5.36 1.94
CA TYR A 73 11.62 6.38 1.89
C TYR A 73 12.86 5.84 1.20
N ARG A 74 13.33 4.64 1.59
CA ARG A 74 14.46 3.96 0.96
C ARG A 74 14.32 3.91 -0.56
N ARG A 75 13.15 3.50 -1.06
CA ARG A 75 12.90 3.37 -2.50
C ARG A 75 13.10 4.70 -3.24
N GLU A 76 12.53 5.78 -2.73
CA GLU A 76 12.59 7.07 -3.45
C GLU A 76 13.96 7.76 -3.28
N LEU A 77 14.57 7.67 -2.09
CA LEU A 77 15.89 8.26 -1.85
C LEU A 77 17.01 7.50 -2.57
N GLU A 78 16.89 6.17 -2.68
CA GLU A 78 17.82 5.40 -3.48
C GLU A 78 17.76 5.77 -4.96
N ARG A 79 16.56 6.01 -5.52
CA ARG A 79 16.40 6.52 -6.88
C ARG A 79 17.06 7.88 -7.06
N LEU A 80 16.88 8.78 -6.09
CA LEU A 80 17.51 10.10 -6.11
C LEU A 80 19.02 9.97 -6.09
N LEU A 81 19.58 9.20 -5.15
CA LEU A 81 21.03 9.04 -5.01
C LEU A 81 21.64 8.40 -6.27
N GLN A 82 21.01 7.35 -6.81
CA GLN A 82 21.42 6.73 -8.07
C GLN A 82 21.36 7.69 -9.25
N TRP A 83 20.34 8.53 -9.33
CA TRP A 83 20.22 9.53 -10.37
C TRP A 83 21.32 10.61 -10.24
N CYS A 84 21.58 11.08 -9.03
CA CYS A 84 22.69 12.01 -8.75
C CYS A 84 24.03 11.40 -9.18
N LEU A 85 24.27 10.14 -8.78
CA LEU A 85 25.50 9.41 -9.01
C LEU A 85 25.73 9.06 -10.49
N LEU A 86 24.75 8.45 -11.14
CA LEU A 86 24.92 7.78 -12.43
C LEU A 86 24.48 8.64 -13.63
N VAL A 87 23.57 9.59 -13.39
CA VAL A 87 22.95 10.38 -14.46
C VAL A 87 23.42 11.82 -14.42
N ARG A 88 23.21 12.50 -13.29
CA ARG A 88 23.49 13.94 -13.17
C ARG A 88 24.93 14.23 -12.79
N ARG A 89 25.56 13.35 -12.00
CA ARG A 89 26.92 13.41 -11.51
C ARG A 89 27.22 14.68 -10.68
N ILE A 90 26.29 15.05 -9.81
CA ILE A 90 26.44 16.13 -8.83
C ILE A 90 25.95 15.67 -7.44
N PRO A 91 26.62 16.07 -6.35
CA PRO A 91 26.20 15.76 -4.98
C PRO A 91 24.96 16.56 -4.57
N TYR A 92 24.33 16.17 -3.45
CA TYR A 92 23.14 16.86 -2.93
C TYR A 92 23.38 18.34 -2.63
N THR A 93 24.57 18.70 -2.22
CA THR A 93 24.96 20.08 -1.90
C THR A 93 24.90 21.03 -3.11
N GLU A 94 25.00 20.50 -4.33
CA GLU A 94 24.95 21.26 -5.57
C GLU A 94 23.58 21.25 -6.25
N LEU A 95 22.63 20.45 -5.74
CA LEU A 95 21.31 20.31 -6.35
C LEU A 95 20.51 21.61 -6.30
N LYS A 96 20.00 22.01 -7.45
CA LYS A 96 19.10 23.15 -7.62
C LYS A 96 17.68 22.70 -7.90
N ARG A 97 16.75 23.65 -7.89
CA ARG A 97 15.34 23.40 -8.23
C ARG A 97 15.18 22.68 -9.58
N GLU A 98 15.95 23.09 -10.57
CA GLU A 98 15.93 22.54 -11.93
C GLU A 98 16.34 21.06 -11.94
N ASP A 99 17.32 20.69 -11.13
CA ASP A 99 17.78 19.30 -11.00
C ASP A 99 16.70 18.41 -10.37
N ILE A 100 15.98 18.90 -9.36
CA ILE A 100 14.83 18.16 -8.80
C ILE A 100 13.72 17.96 -9.84
N LEU A 101 13.44 18.96 -10.67
CA LEU A 101 12.47 18.83 -11.76
C LEU A 101 12.94 17.80 -12.79
N SER A 102 14.22 17.82 -13.18
CA SER A 102 14.81 16.82 -14.08
C SER A 102 14.81 15.42 -13.50
N PHE A 103 15.04 15.28 -12.18
CA PHE A 103 14.89 13.98 -11.49
C PHE A 103 13.46 13.45 -11.57
N VAL A 104 12.46 14.31 -11.36
CA VAL A 104 11.06 13.93 -11.43
C VAL A 104 10.69 13.49 -12.85
N GLU A 105 11.14 14.22 -13.88
CA GLU A 105 10.97 13.85 -15.30
C GLU A 105 11.66 12.51 -15.61
N PHE A 106 12.86 12.28 -15.08
CA PHE A 106 13.53 10.99 -15.17
C PHE A 106 12.74 9.85 -14.54
N CYS A 107 12.08 10.08 -13.40
CA CYS A 107 11.22 9.09 -12.77
C CYS A 107 9.96 8.78 -13.61
N GLU A 108 9.46 9.74 -14.40
CA GLU A 108 8.33 9.51 -15.32
C GLU A 108 8.77 8.68 -16.54
N HIS A 109 10.01 8.87 -17.01
CA HIS A 109 10.54 8.26 -18.23
C HIS A 109 11.94 7.65 -17.99
N PRO A 110 12.07 6.67 -17.08
CA PRO A 110 13.38 6.07 -16.83
C PRO A 110 13.85 5.24 -18.04
N PRO A 111 15.17 5.06 -18.19
CA PRO A 111 15.71 4.19 -19.23
C PRO A 111 15.17 2.76 -19.11
N SER A 112 14.96 2.09 -20.23
CA SER A 112 14.35 0.74 -20.24
C SER A 112 15.12 -0.29 -19.40
N HIS A 113 16.45 -0.19 -19.33
CA HIS A 113 17.30 -1.08 -18.53
C HIS A 113 17.24 -0.79 -17.00
N TRP A 114 16.61 0.32 -16.58
CA TRP A 114 16.30 0.63 -15.19
C TRP A 114 14.94 0.08 -14.75
N ILE A 115 14.19 -0.54 -15.68
CA ILE A 115 12.82 -1.03 -15.45
C ILE A 115 12.82 -2.55 -15.40
N GLY A 116 12.39 -3.10 -14.26
CA GLY A 116 12.14 -4.52 -14.09
C GLY A 116 10.72 -4.91 -14.52
N LEU A 117 10.57 -6.17 -14.95
CA LEU A 117 9.30 -6.75 -15.38
C LEU A 117 8.75 -7.66 -14.28
N ASN A 118 7.51 -7.47 -13.90
CA ASN A 118 6.64 -8.30 -13.04
C ASN A 118 7.19 -8.77 -11.69
N ASN A 119 8.45 -9.11 -11.55
CA ASN A 119 9.05 -9.60 -10.32
C ASN A 119 9.95 -8.55 -9.69
N THR A 120 9.73 -8.28 -8.41
CA THR A 120 10.68 -7.54 -7.59
C THR A 120 11.79 -8.53 -7.21
N ALA A 121 12.92 -8.50 -7.91
CA ALA A 121 14.11 -9.21 -7.47
C ALA A 121 14.50 -8.74 -6.06
N ALA A 122 15.09 -9.66 -5.27
CA ALA A 122 15.69 -9.27 -3.99
C ALA A 122 16.74 -8.18 -4.24
N ARG A 123 16.85 -7.22 -3.32
CA ARG A 123 17.85 -6.14 -3.46
C ARG A 123 19.25 -6.64 -3.31
N PHE A 124 19.45 -7.50 -2.33
CA PHE A 124 20.73 -8.14 -2.01
C PHE A 124 20.53 -9.64 -1.96
N ILE A 125 21.57 -10.36 -2.30
CA ILE A 125 21.66 -11.81 -2.28
C ILE A 125 22.85 -12.24 -1.42
N ASP A 126 22.77 -13.42 -0.85
CA ASP A 126 23.88 -14.02 -0.10
C ASP A 126 24.63 -14.95 -1.06
N GLU A 127 25.86 -14.59 -1.42
CA GLU A 127 26.78 -15.39 -2.23
C GLU A 127 28.03 -15.68 -1.40
N ASP A 128 28.36 -16.95 -1.24
CA ASP A 128 29.52 -17.43 -0.48
C ASP A 128 29.64 -16.85 0.94
N GLY A 129 28.49 -16.64 1.59
CA GLY A 129 28.43 -16.04 2.93
C GLY A 129 28.62 -14.52 2.97
N LEU A 130 28.72 -13.88 1.81
CA LEU A 130 28.80 -12.42 1.68
C LEU A 130 27.49 -11.86 1.13
N ARG A 131 27.04 -10.78 1.74
CA ARG A 131 25.85 -10.05 1.31
C ARG A 131 26.19 -9.10 0.17
N GLN A 132 25.68 -9.37 -1.05
CA GLN A 132 26.03 -8.61 -2.25
C GLN A 132 24.81 -7.96 -2.92
N PRO A 133 25.00 -6.79 -3.58
CA PRO A 133 23.94 -6.18 -4.39
C PRO A 133 23.51 -7.10 -5.53
N ASN A 134 22.20 -7.34 -5.66
CA ASN A 134 21.67 -8.20 -6.71
C ASN A 134 21.67 -7.46 -8.07
N PRO A 135 22.41 -7.94 -9.09
CA PRO A 135 22.46 -7.33 -10.42
C PRO A 135 21.14 -7.37 -11.19
N GLU A 136 20.23 -8.29 -10.82
CA GLU A 136 18.90 -8.40 -11.43
C GLU A 136 17.88 -7.39 -10.86
N TRP A 137 18.22 -6.71 -9.78
CA TRP A 137 17.34 -5.73 -9.18
C TRP A 137 17.20 -4.47 -10.06
N ARG A 138 16.00 -3.88 -10.06
CA ARG A 138 15.71 -2.63 -10.79
C ARG A 138 14.94 -1.65 -9.90
N PRO A 139 15.23 -0.34 -9.96
CA PRO A 139 14.55 0.67 -9.15
C PRO A 139 13.11 0.94 -9.58
N PHE A 140 12.78 0.69 -10.84
CA PHE A 140 11.44 0.85 -11.40
C PHE A 140 10.87 -0.51 -11.80
N ILE A 141 9.56 -0.71 -11.61
CA ILE A 141 8.91 -1.99 -11.92
C ILE A 141 7.62 -1.73 -12.68
N VAL A 142 7.44 -2.39 -13.83
CA VAL A 142 6.15 -2.49 -14.49
C VAL A 142 5.28 -3.47 -13.73
N ARG A 143 4.10 -3.02 -13.33
CA ARG A 143 3.08 -3.89 -12.74
C ARG A 143 1.91 -4.02 -13.69
N VAL A 144 1.64 -5.23 -14.13
CA VAL A 144 0.43 -5.52 -14.89
C VAL A 144 -0.75 -5.57 -13.91
N PRO A 145 -1.84 -4.82 -14.16
CA PRO A 145 -3.06 -4.91 -13.35
C PRO A 145 -3.59 -6.34 -13.31
N LYS A 146 -4.22 -6.74 -12.20
CA LYS A 146 -4.80 -8.07 -12.06
C LYS A 146 -5.79 -8.42 -13.18
N SER A 147 -6.56 -7.45 -13.66
CA SER A 147 -7.49 -7.60 -14.77
C SER A 147 -6.81 -7.89 -16.12
N GLN A 148 -5.49 -7.74 -16.21
CA GLN A 148 -4.71 -7.90 -17.45
C GLN A 148 -3.56 -8.91 -17.28
N GLN A 149 -3.64 -9.82 -16.33
CA GLN A 149 -2.57 -10.81 -16.03
C GLN A 149 -2.17 -11.68 -17.23
N HIS A 150 -3.01 -11.79 -18.26
CA HIS A 150 -2.70 -12.49 -19.51
C HIS A 150 -1.80 -11.68 -20.46
N GLN A 151 -1.55 -10.40 -20.16
CA GLN A 151 -0.67 -9.57 -20.99
C GLN A 151 0.78 -9.68 -20.52
N THR A 152 1.68 -9.87 -21.47
CA THR A 152 3.13 -9.86 -21.20
C THR A 152 3.55 -8.44 -20.81
N ALA A 153 4.17 -8.29 -19.66
CA ALA A 153 4.74 -7.01 -19.23
C ALA A 153 5.84 -6.56 -20.19
N LYS A 154 5.79 -5.31 -20.65
CA LYS A 154 6.84 -4.68 -21.46
C LYS A 154 7.30 -3.41 -20.76
N THR A 155 8.58 -3.08 -20.85
CA THR A 155 9.14 -1.84 -20.28
C THR A 155 8.47 -0.59 -20.83
N SER A 156 8.00 -0.63 -22.10
CA SER A 156 7.21 0.45 -22.72
C SER A 156 5.87 0.73 -22.01
N ASN A 157 5.37 -0.21 -21.22
CA ASN A 157 4.13 -0.04 -20.46
C ASN A 157 4.36 0.62 -19.08
N PHE A 158 5.60 1.03 -18.79
CA PHE A 158 5.89 1.74 -17.53
C PHE A 158 5.18 3.10 -17.52
N SER A 159 4.47 3.36 -16.44
CA SER A 159 3.89 4.67 -16.17
C SER A 159 3.90 4.94 -14.68
N LEU A 160 4.22 6.16 -14.30
CA LEU A 160 4.19 6.58 -12.91
C LEU A 160 2.79 7.10 -12.56
N SER A 161 2.15 6.48 -11.55
CA SER A 161 0.84 6.93 -11.10
C SER A 161 0.91 8.27 -10.37
N ASN A 162 -0.18 9.04 -10.38
CA ASN A 162 -0.28 10.30 -9.62
C ASN A 162 0.03 10.11 -8.13
N ASN A 163 -0.34 8.98 -7.54
CA ASN A 163 -0.05 8.69 -6.13
C ASN A 163 1.45 8.40 -5.92
N ALA A 164 2.10 7.75 -6.86
CA ALA A 164 3.55 7.56 -6.82
C ALA A 164 4.28 8.89 -6.95
N MET A 165 3.83 9.77 -7.86
CA MET A 165 4.38 11.14 -7.99
C MET A 165 4.23 11.95 -6.70
N LYS A 166 3.05 11.92 -6.07
CA LYS A 166 2.83 12.55 -4.76
C LYS A 166 3.74 11.96 -3.67
N ALA A 167 4.00 10.66 -3.72
CA ALA A 167 4.90 10.00 -2.78
C ALA A 167 6.35 10.46 -2.96
N ILE A 168 6.84 10.58 -4.19
CA ILE A 168 8.16 11.13 -4.49
C ILE A 168 8.30 12.53 -3.87
N PHE A 169 7.40 13.47 -4.21
CA PHE A 169 7.48 14.83 -3.66
C PHE A 169 7.39 14.90 -2.14
N ARG A 170 6.60 14.02 -1.51
CA ARG A 170 6.51 13.95 -0.05
C ARG A 170 7.83 13.48 0.57
N VAL A 171 8.44 12.43 0.02
CA VAL A 171 9.71 11.90 0.50
C VAL A 171 10.82 12.94 0.31
N LEU A 172 10.95 13.51 -0.90
CA LEU A 172 11.93 14.55 -1.17
C LEU A 172 11.73 15.78 -0.26
N SER A 173 10.49 16.22 -0.03
CA SER A 173 10.22 17.36 0.85
C SER A 173 10.64 17.09 2.30
N SER A 174 10.45 15.86 2.79
CA SER A 174 10.90 15.47 4.13
C SER A 174 12.42 15.38 4.21
N PHE A 175 13.05 14.73 3.24
CA PHE A 175 14.48 14.52 3.20
C PHE A 175 15.27 15.83 3.04
N PHE A 176 14.90 16.68 2.07
CA PHE A 176 15.59 17.96 1.89
C PHE A 176 15.35 18.98 3.02
N ARG A 177 14.27 18.81 3.79
CA ARG A 177 14.08 19.54 5.04
C ARG A 177 15.09 19.07 6.07
N TYR A 178 15.21 17.76 6.26
CA TYR A 178 16.20 17.16 7.16
C TYR A 178 17.62 17.60 6.79
N LEU A 179 18.02 17.50 5.50
CA LEU A 179 19.35 17.95 5.07
C LEU A 179 19.63 19.42 5.37
N PHE A 180 18.60 20.27 5.29
CA PHE A 180 18.72 21.69 5.63
C PHE A 180 18.78 21.93 7.15
N GLU A 181 18.02 21.18 7.93
CA GLU A 181 18.00 21.24 9.39
C GLU A 181 19.31 20.69 10.02
N GLU A 182 19.99 19.76 9.33
CA GLU A 182 21.30 19.21 9.71
C GLU A 182 22.49 20.00 9.11
N ASP A 183 22.24 21.19 8.55
CA ASP A 183 23.25 22.05 7.93
C ASP A 183 24.07 21.36 6.80
N TYR A 184 23.51 20.29 6.20
CA TYR A 184 24.15 19.56 5.10
C TYR A 184 24.05 20.30 3.76
N ILE A 185 23.01 21.10 3.59
CA ILE A 185 22.77 21.94 2.40
C ILE A 185 22.40 23.38 2.82
N ASP A 186 22.87 24.35 2.08
CA ASP A 186 22.61 25.78 2.35
C ASP A 186 21.18 26.21 2.01
N SER A 187 20.49 25.49 1.14
CA SER A 187 19.13 25.83 0.72
C SER A 187 18.33 24.62 0.24
N ASN A 188 17.05 24.55 0.58
CA ASN A 188 16.17 23.45 0.19
C ASN A 188 15.63 23.64 -1.26
N PRO A 189 16.11 22.85 -2.25
CA PRO A 189 15.69 23.00 -3.65
C PRO A 189 14.25 22.58 -3.87
N VAL A 190 13.71 21.64 -3.06
CA VAL A 190 12.33 21.14 -3.16
C VAL A 190 11.33 22.17 -2.66
N ALA A 191 11.66 22.93 -1.62
CA ALA A 191 10.83 24.00 -1.09
C ALA A 191 10.62 25.13 -2.11
N LYS A 192 11.57 25.33 -3.02
CA LYS A 192 11.51 26.35 -4.09
C LYS A 192 10.54 25.96 -5.23
N ILE A 193 10.04 24.72 -5.26
CA ILE A 193 9.12 24.26 -6.32
C ILE A 193 7.71 24.71 -5.97
N ARG A 194 7.22 25.78 -6.62
CA ARG A 194 5.87 26.34 -6.38
C ARG A 194 4.74 25.54 -7.06
N GLN A 195 5.01 24.97 -8.23
CA GLN A 195 3.99 24.25 -9.04
C GLN A 195 4.24 22.74 -9.09
N LYS A 196 4.17 22.07 -7.95
CA LYS A 196 4.22 20.60 -7.89
C LYS A 196 3.04 19.95 -8.64
N SER A 197 1.92 20.67 -8.76
CA SER A 197 0.71 20.22 -9.47
C SER A 197 0.91 20.03 -10.98
N ARG A 198 1.96 20.59 -11.59
CA ARG A 198 2.31 20.35 -13.01
C ARG A 198 2.56 18.86 -13.29
N PHE A 199 3.19 18.16 -12.36
CA PHE A 199 3.50 16.74 -12.46
C PHE A 199 2.37 15.83 -11.94
N ILE A 200 1.42 16.40 -11.21
CA ILE A 200 0.27 15.69 -10.68
C ILE A 200 -0.90 15.97 -11.62
N LYS A 201 -1.10 15.11 -12.61
CA LYS A 201 -2.25 15.22 -13.51
C LYS A 201 -3.53 15.32 -12.69
N LYS A 202 -4.36 16.34 -12.93
CA LYS A 202 -5.74 16.34 -12.46
C LYS A 202 -6.47 15.26 -13.24
N THR A 203 -6.36 14.02 -12.80
CA THR A 203 -7.22 12.98 -13.32
C THR A 203 -8.62 13.26 -12.78
N THR A 204 -9.54 13.55 -13.69
CA THR A 204 -10.96 13.26 -13.51
C THR A 204 -11.15 11.74 -13.60
N ASP A 205 -10.22 10.95 -13.02
CA ASP A 205 -10.47 9.54 -12.86
C ASP A 205 -11.80 9.46 -12.15
N ALA A 206 -12.80 9.00 -12.88
CA ALA A 206 -14.00 8.46 -12.27
C ALA A 206 -13.46 7.58 -11.14
N ARG A 207 -13.68 8.02 -9.88
CA ARG A 207 -13.21 7.28 -8.72
C ARG A 207 -13.68 5.87 -8.96
N LEU A 208 -12.76 4.97 -9.28
CA LEU A 208 -13.09 3.55 -9.42
C LEU A 208 -13.81 3.24 -8.12
N ASN A 209 -15.09 2.94 -8.23
CA ASN A 209 -15.91 2.60 -7.09
C ASN A 209 -15.26 1.33 -6.50
N ARG A 210 -14.47 1.51 -5.43
CA ARG A 210 -13.72 0.42 -4.77
C ARG A 210 -14.60 -0.31 -3.77
N THR A 211 -15.87 -0.46 -4.12
CA THR A 211 -16.87 -1.17 -3.33
C THR A 211 -17.44 -2.32 -4.17
N LEU A 212 -17.78 -3.39 -3.51
CA LEU A 212 -18.50 -4.51 -4.14
C LEU A 212 -19.97 -4.14 -4.31
N SER A 213 -20.56 -4.50 -5.45
CA SER A 213 -22.01 -4.42 -5.64
C SER A 213 -22.73 -5.35 -4.64
N VAL A 214 -24.05 -5.19 -4.50
CA VAL A 214 -24.85 -6.10 -3.66
C VAL A 214 -24.73 -7.54 -4.16
N THR A 215 -24.75 -7.72 -5.48
CA THR A 215 -24.59 -9.02 -6.13
C THR A 215 -23.23 -9.63 -5.84
N GLN A 216 -22.14 -8.87 -6.09
CA GLN A 216 -20.78 -9.34 -5.81
C GLN A 216 -20.58 -9.72 -4.35
N TRP A 217 -21.06 -8.88 -3.42
CA TRP A 217 -20.95 -9.20 -2.00
C TRP A 217 -21.70 -10.47 -1.62
N ARG A 218 -22.91 -10.68 -2.16
CA ARG A 218 -23.66 -11.92 -1.92
C ARG A 218 -22.88 -13.14 -2.40
N TYR A 219 -22.36 -13.10 -3.64
CA TYR A 219 -21.57 -14.22 -4.16
C TYR A 219 -20.31 -14.47 -3.35
N VAL A 220 -19.67 -13.44 -2.84
CA VAL A 220 -18.48 -13.56 -1.99
C VAL A 220 -18.81 -14.24 -0.66
N ILE A 221 -19.87 -13.80 0.04
CA ILE A 221 -20.22 -14.39 1.34
C ILE A 221 -20.78 -15.80 1.19
N ASP A 222 -21.62 -16.05 0.18
CA ASP A 222 -22.14 -17.38 -0.14
C ASP A 222 -21.00 -18.34 -0.51
N SER A 223 -19.99 -17.87 -1.22
CA SER A 223 -18.80 -18.66 -1.55
C SER A 223 -17.98 -19.00 -0.31
N ALA A 224 -17.78 -18.04 0.61
CA ALA A 224 -17.10 -18.30 1.88
C ALA A 224 -17.87 -19.33 2.72
N GLU A 225 -19.21 -19.27 2.72
CA GLU A 225 -20.08 -20.26 3.37
C GLU A 225 -19.91 -21.65 2.73
N MET A 226 -19.96 -21.76 1.41
CA MET A 226 -19.80 -23.02 0.71
C MET A 226 -18.45 -23.65 0.98
N MET A 227 -17.36 -22.85 0.89
CA MET A 227 -16.01 -23.31 1.22
C MET A 227 -15.94 -23.82 2.66
N ALA A 228 -16.59 -23.13 3.61
CA ALA A 228 -16.61 -23.54 5.02
C ALA A 228 -17.41 -24.85 5.23
N VAL A 229 -18.46 -25.09 4.45
CA VAL A 229 -19.22 -26.35 4.48
C VAL A 229 -18.42 -27.49 3.85
N GLU A 230 -17.75 -27.25 2.73
CA GLU A 230 -16.94 -28.26 2.01
C GLU A 230 -15.69 -28.67 2.81
N SER A 231 -15.02 -27.70 3.44
CA SER A 231 -13.78 -27.94 4.20
C SER A 231 -13.74 -27.07 5.48
N PRO A 232 -14.51 -27.44 6.53
CA PRO A 232 -14.66 -26.62 7.73
C PRO A 232 -13.33 -26.30 8.43
N ALA A 233 -12.42 -27.28 8.53
CA ALA A 233 -11.12 -27.12 9.18
C ALA A 233 -10.24 -26.02 8.56
N GLU A 234 -10.44 -25.72 7.28
CA GLU A 234 -9.68 -24.69 6.57
C GLU A 234 -10.47 -23.40 6.41
N HIS A 235 -11.76 -23.47 6.07
CA HIS A 235 -12.51 -22.35 5.56
C HIS A 235 -13.50 -21.70 6.55
N GLU A 236 -13.76 -22.28 7.72
CA GLU A 236 -14.45 -21.54 8.79
C GLU A 236 -13.65 -20.27 9.18
N ARG A 237 -12.33 -20.36 9.16
CA ARG A 237 -11.44 -19.21 9.30
C ARG A 237 -11.58 -18.20 8.16
N THR A 238 -11.76 -18.68 6.92
CA THR A 238 -11.99 -17.81 5.76
C THR A 238 -13.26 -17.00 5.94
N LEU A 239 -14.37 -17.65 6.28
CA LEU A 239 -15.64 -17.00 6.53
C LEU A 239 -15.55 -15.95 7.65
N PHE A 240 -14.90 -16.28 8.76
CA PHE A 240 -14.69 -15.34 9.87
C PHE A 240 -13.85 -14.13 9.46
N ILE A 241 -12.77 -14.31 8.67
CA ILE A 241 -11.96 -13.22 8.13
C ILE A 241 -12.79 -12.30 7.23
N MET A 242 -13.60 -12.88 6.31
CA MET A 242 -14.45 -12.12 5.41
C MET A 242 -15.47 -11.29 6.19
N SER A 243 -16.15 -11.90 7.16
CA SER A 243 -17.11 -11.22 8.04
C SER A 243 -16.45 -10.09 8.84
N SER A 244 -15.27 -10.33 9.42
CA SER A 244 -14.54 -9.35 10.21
C SER A 244 -14.10 -8.13 9.41
N LEU A 245 -13.59 -8.34 8.21
CA LEU A 245 -13.15 -7.26 7.32
C LEU A 245 -14.31 -6.38 6.84
N TYR A 246 -15.49 -6.98 6.66
CA TYR A 246 -16.69 -6.28 6.22
C TYR A 246 -17.40 -5.60 7.39
N ALA A 247 -17.78 -6.36 8.42
CA ALA A 247 -18.67 -5.88 9.49
C ALA A 247 -17.95 -4.98 10.51
N MET A 248 -16.65 -5.20 10.75
CA MET A 248 -15.86 -4.40 11.69
C MET A 248 -14.90 -3.43 11.00
N TYR A 249 -14.93 -3.31 9.69
CA TYR A 249 -14.06 -2.44 8.89
C TYR A 249 -12.57 -2.60 9.21
N LEU A 250 -12.11 -3.80 9.55
CA LEU A 250 -10.73 -4.02 9.96
C LEU A 250 -9.77 -3.82 8.78
N ARG A 251 -8.61 -3.25 9.11
CA ARG A 251 -7.47 -3.28 8.18
C ARG A 251 -6.79 -4.65 8.25
N VAL A 252 -6.22 -5.09 7.16
CA VAL A 252 -5.49 -6.40 7.14
C VAL A 252 -4.44 -6.49 8.23
N SER A 253 -3.77 -5.38 8.54
CA SER A 253 -2.75 -5.32 9.60
C SER A 253 -3.32 -5.48 11.01
N GLU A 254 -4.61 -5.26 11.20
CA GLU A 254 -5.29 -5.41 12.49
C GLU A 254 -5.68 -6.87 12.78
N LEU A 255 -5.63 -7.73 11.76
CA LEU A 255 -5.89 -9.17 11.85
C LEU A 255 -4.64 -10.02 12.08
N VAL A 256 -3.45 -9.42 12.03
CA VAL A 256 -2.19 -10.15 12.12
C VAL A 256 -1.38 -9.75 13.34
N GLU A 257 -0.68 -10.72 13.88
CA GLU A 257 0.25 -10.52 15.00
C GLU A 257 1.51 -9.78 14.51
N THR A 258 1.87 -8.73 15.24
CA THR A 258 3.07 -7.92 15.00
C THR A 258 3.75 -7.64 16.35
N PRO A 259 5.01 -7.17 16.39
CA PRO A 259 5.66 -6.79 17.65
C PRO A 259 4.92 -5.71 18.45
N ARG A 260 4.02 -4.96 17.82
CA ARG A 260 3.26 -3.85 18.44
C ARG A 260 1.80 -4.18 18.72
N TRP A 261 1.28 -5.21 18.11
CA TRP A 261 -0.12 -5.58 18.18
C TRP A 261 -0.29 -7.08 18.04
N SER A 262 -0.94 -7.70 19.01
CA SER A 262 -1.32 -9.12 18.97
C SER A 262 -2.84 -9.22 19.11
N PRO A 263 -3.59 -9.42 18.00
CA PRO A 263 -5.04 -9.57 18.07
C PRO A 263 -5.42 -10.89 18.75
N GLN A 264 -6.25 -10.79 19.79
CA GLN A 264 -6.66 -11.91 20.63
C GLN A 264 -8.18 -12.00 20.76
N MET A 265 -8.69 -13.15 21.18
CA MET A 265 -10.11 -13.40 21.36
C MET A 265 -10.72 -12.55 22.47
N ASN A 266 -9.98 -12.25 23.56
CA ASN A 266 -10.45 -11.38 24.64
C ASN A 266 -10.61 -9.90 24.23
N HIS A 267 -10.17 -9.52 23.04
CA HIS A 267 -10.49 -8.20 22.49
C HIS A 267 -11.97 -8.05 22.11
N PHE A 268 -12.70 -9.16 21.98
CA PHE A 268 -14.15 -9.15 22.04
C PHE A 268 -14.59 -9.12 23.50
N TYR A 269 -15.29 -8.10 23.90
CA TYR A 269 -15.75 -7.95 25.27
C TYR A 269 -17.15 -7.37 25.33
N LYS A 270 -17.79 -7.53 26.48
CA LYS A 270 -19.14 -7.06 26.76
C LYS A 270 -19.06 -5.92 27.76
N ASP A 271 -19.70 -4.79 27.46
CA ASP A 271 -19.78 -3.65 28.37
C ASP A 271 -20.83 -3.87 29.49
N SER A 272 -20.93 -2.90 30.41
CA SER A 272 -21.88 -2.92 31.51
C SER A 272 -23.36 -2.93 31.05
N SER A 273 -23.62 -2.43 29.85
CA SER A 273 -24.97 -2.43 29.21
C SER A 273 -25.23 -3.68 28.38
N SER A 274 -24.34 -4.65 28.45
CA SER A 274 -24.44 -5.91 27.71
C SER A 274 -24.23 -5.81 26.20
N ASN A 275 -23.65 -4.72 25.71
CA ASN A 275 -23.29 -4.58 24.30
C ASN A 275 -21.91 -5.19 24.02
N TRP A 276 -21.77 -5.81 22.85
CA TRP A 276 -20.50 -6.38 22.42
C TRP A 276 -19.65 -5.36 21.65
N TRP A 277 -18.38 -5.32 21.99
CA TRP A 277 -17.36 -4.47 21.41
C TRP A 277 -16.13 -5.27 21.00
N PHE A 278 -15.39 -4.75 20.01
CA PHE A 278 -14.08 -5.29 19.64
C PHE A 278 -13.02 -4.19 19.74
N LYS A 279 -12.04 -4.40 20.61
CA LYS A 279 -10.90 -3.49 20.79
C LYS A 279 -9.82 -3.80 19.76
N THR A 280 -9.27 -2.79 19.09
CA THR A 280 -8.18 -2.94 18.13
C THR A 280 -7.24 -1.73 18.12
N VAL A 281 -6.04 -1.92 17.56
CA VAL A 281 -5.01 -0.88 17.40
C VAL A 281 -4.80 -0.61 15.91
N GLY A 282 -5.12 0.60 15.50
CA GLY A 282 -5.05 1.04 14.11
C GLY A 282 -3.73 1.70 13.74
N LYS A 283 -3.72 2.35 12.57
CA LYS A 283 -2.57 3.11 12.06
C LYS A 283 -2.17 4.21 13.05
N GLY A 284 -0.86 4.32 13.32
CA GLY A 284 -0.32 5.31 14.25
C GLY A 284 -0.48 4.91 15.72
N ASN A 285 -0.65 3.61 15.99
CA ASN A 285 -0.81 3.04 17.33
C ASN A 285 -2.02 3.61 18.10
N LYS A 286 -3.08 3.97 17.37
CA LYS A 286 -4.32 4.49 17.97
C LYS A 286 -5.27 3.34 18.27
N GLU A 287 -5.62 3.19 19.53
CA GLU A 287 -6.66 2.27 19.97
C GLU A 287 -8.03 2.77 19.51
N ARG A 288 -8.93 1.83 19.20
CA ARG A 288 -10.34 2.09 18.97
C ARG A 288 -11.17 0.87 19.36
N GLU A 289 -12.40 1.13 19.70
CA GLU A 289 -13.43 0.14 19.97
C GLU A 289 -14.43 0.16 18.81
N ILE A 290 -14.83 -1.02 18.39
CA ILE A 290 -15.72 -1.19 17.23
C ILE A 290 -16.97 -1.90 17.72
N THR A 291 -18.13 -1.41 17.33
CA THR A 291 -19.41 -2.06 17.58
C THR A 291 -19.44 -3.45 16.91
N VAL A 292 -19.79 -4.49 17.68
CA VAL A 292 -20.00 -5.84 17.16
C VAL A 292 -21.47 -6.06 16.91
N SER A 293 -21.86 -6.18 15.62
CA SER A 293 -23.24 -6.49 15.25
C SER A 293 -23.62 -7.91 15.62
N ASP A 294 -24.93 -8.19 15.67
CA ASP A 294 -25.43 -9.54 15.99
C ASP A 294 -24.93 -10.57 14.97
N ASP A 295 -24.91 -10.24 13.68
CA ASP A 295 -24.38 -11.13 12.63
C ASP A 295 -22.87 -11.40 12.82
N MET A 296 -22.10 -10.38 13.20
CA MET A 296 -20.68 -10.55 13.49
C MET A 296 -20.47 -11.41 14.73
N LEU A 297 -21.32 -11.25 15.75
CA LEU A 297 -21.29 -12.09 16.95
C LEU A 297 -21.63 -13.56 16.64
N GLN A 298 -22.57 -13.81 15.73
CA GLN A 298 -22.86 -15.17 15.25
C GLN A 298 -21.67 -15.76 14.47
N SER A 299 -21.02 -14.97 13.62
CA SER A 299 -19.81 -15.39 12.91
C SER A 299 -18.68 -15.73 13.88
N LEU A 300 -18.48 -14.95 14.94
CA LEU A 300 -17.53 -15.25 16.02
C LEU A 300 -17.85 -16.58 16.71
N LYS A 301 -19.11 -16.78 17.13
CA LYS A 301 -19.55 -18.01 17.79
C LYS A 301 -19.28 -19.23 16.92
N ARG A 302 -19.66 -19.17 15.65
CA ARG A 302 -19.46 -20.24 14.69
C ARG A 302 -17.99 -20.60 14.53
N TYR A 303 -17.15 -19.58 14.28
CA TYR A 303 -15.71 -19.79 14.14
C TYR A 303 -15.07 -20.40 15.40
N ARG A 304 -15.48 -19.98 16.58
CA ARG A 304 -14.97 -20.52 17.83
C ARG A 304 -15.39 -21.99 18.05
N LEU A 305 -16.65 -22.29 17.77
CA LEU A 305 -17.15 -23.66 17.86
C LEU A 305 -16.46 -24.60 16.86
N SER A 306 -16.10 -24.14 15.67
CA SER A 306 -15.34 -24.94 14.70
C SER A 306 -13.94 -25.29 15.19
N MET A 307 -13.38 -24.50 16.11
CA MET A 307 -12.10 -24.78 16.78
C MET A 307 -12.23 -25.61 18.06
N GLY A 308 -13.44 -26.07 18.42
CA GLY A 308 -13.72 -26.78 19.66
C GLY A 308 -13.68 -25.88 20.92
N LEU A 309 -13.79 -24.57 20.75
CA LEU A 309 -13.82 -23.60 21.84
C LEU A 309 -15.26 -23.30 22.28
N THR A 310 -15.41 -22.66 23.43
CA THR A 310 -16.71 -22.11 23.87
C THR A 310 -17.19 -21.05 22.89
N ALA A 311 -18.51 -20.91 22.74
CA ALA A 311 -19.10 -19.98 21.76
C ALA A 311 -18.65 -18.53 21.89
N LEU A 312 -18.38 -18.07 23.09
CA LEU A 312 -17.94 -16.71 23.39
C LEU A 312 -16.61 -16.74 24.15
N PRO A 313 -15.72 -15.76 23.89
CA PRO A 313 -14.44 -15.67 24.62
C PRO A 313 -14.64 -15.23 26.06
N SER A 314 -13.75 -15.68 26.93
CA SER A 314 -13.64 -15.15 28.29
C SER A 314 -12.74 -13.91 28.32
N PRO A 315 -12.90 -13.00 29.32
CA PRO A 315 -12.07 -11.81 29.44
C PRO A 315 -10.56 -12.09 29.60
N GLN A 316 -10.19 -13.29 30.02
CA GLN A 316 -8.80 -13.70 30.26
C GLN A 316 -8.25 -14.60 29.12
N GLU A 317 -8.99 -14.78 28.05
CA GLU A 317 -8.60 -15.66 26.96
C GLU A 317 -7.59 -14.98 26.04
N ASN A 318 -6.35 -15.43 26.07
CA ASN A 318 -5.25 -14.89 25.26
C ASN A 318 -5.03 -15.67 23.94
N SER A 319 -6.00 -16.49 23.52
CA SER A 319 -5.90 -17.18 22.25
C SER A 319 -5.91 -16.18 21.08
N PRO A 320 -5.14 -16.45 20.00
CA PRO A 320 -5.08 -15.57 18.86
C PRO A 320 -6.45 -15.38 18.21
N LEU A 321 -6.73 -14.17 17.72
CA LEU A 321 -7.95 -13.88 16.95
C LEU A 321 -8.06 -14.77 15.71
N ILE A 322 -6.96 -14.97 15.00
CA ILE A 322 -6.88 -15.87 13.83
C ILE A 322 -5.63 -16.73 14.00
N SER A 323 -5.84 -18.02 14.25
CA SER A 323 -4.76 -18.99 14.44
C SER A 323 -4.08 -19.36 13.13
N LYS A 324 -2.79 -19.69 13.18
CA LYS A 324 -2.08 -20.34 12.06
C LYS A 324 -2.72 -21.69 11.75
N SER A 325 -2.67 -22.11 10.48
CA SER A 325 -3.08 -23.47 10.08
C SER A 325 -2.07 -24.54 10.47
N ARG A 326 -0.81 -24.16 10.68
CA ARG A 326 0.27 -25.02 11.14
C ARG A 326 1.10 -24.30 12.19
N GLY A 327 1.44 -24.98 13.27
CA GLY A 327 2.18 -24.42 14.40
C GLY A 327 1.29 -23.61 15.37
N TYR A 328 1.91 -22.91 16.30
CA TYR A 328 1.23 -22.17 17.35
C TYR A 328 1.18 -20.66 17.07
N GLY A 329 0.26 -19.96 17.74
CA GLY A 329 0.12 -18.51 17.69
C GLY A 329 -0.74 -17.98 16.55
N GLY A 330 -0.83 -16.66 16.45
CA GLY A 330 -1.61 -15.96 15.44
C GLY A 330 -0.91 -15.86 14.08
N ILE A 331 -1.70 -15.54 13.03
CA ILE A 331 -1.13 -15.23 11.71
C ILE A 331 -0.29 -13.95 11.83
N THR A 332 0.96 -14.00 11.38
CA THR A 332 1.91 -12.87 11.40
C THR A 332 2.04 -12.16 10.05
N SER A 333 1.52 -12.74 8.97
CA SER A 333 1.70 -12.24 7.61
C SER A 333 0.42 -11.68 7.01
N THR A 334 0.39 -10.39 6.74
CA THR A 334 -0.70 -9.76 5.95
C THR A 334 -0.82 -10.34 4.54
N ARG A 335 0.26 -10.91 3.99
CA ARG A 335 0.24 -11.61 2.70
C ARG A 335 -0.62 -12.87 2.78
N GLN A 336 -0.55 -13.61 3.89
CA GLN A 336 -1.37 -14.80 4.11
C GLN A 336 -2.86 -14.45 4.15
N ILE A 337 -3.26 -13.42 4.90
CA ILE A 337 -4.65 -12.94 4.91
C ILE A 337 -5.11 -12.55 3.50
N ARG A 338 -4.27 -11.81 2.77
CA ARG A 338 -4.62 -11.42 1.37
C ARG A 338 -4.79 -12.62 0.46
N ARG A 339 -4.01 -13.70 0.64
CA ARG A 339 -4.16 -14.93 -0.12
C ARG A 339 -5.48 -15.62 0.20
N ILE A 340 -5.82 -15.78 1.48
CA ILE A 340 -7.11 -16.37 1.92
C ILE A 340 -8.30 -15.61 1.30
N VAL A 341 -8.29 -14.29 1.39
CA VAL A 341 -9.36 -13.46 0.80
C VAL A 341 -9.39 -13.58 -0.73
N GLN A 342 -8.21 -13.67 -1.38
CA GLN A 342 -8.14 -13.80 -2.83
C GLN A 342 -8.69 -15.14 -3.30
N GLU A 343 -8.41 -16.26 -2.62
CA GLU A 343 -8.99 -17.58 -2.90
C GLU A 343 -10.51 -17.54 -2.87
N CYS A 344 -11.09 -16.87 -1.86
CA CYS A 344 -12.53 -16.69 -1.78
C CYS A 344 -13.09 -15.81 -2.92
N PHE A 345 -12.39 -14.72 -3.29
CA PHE A 345 -12.80 -13.89 -4.43
C PHE A 345 -12.72 -14.64 -5.75
N ASP A 346 -11.70 -15.47 -5.94
CA ASP A 346 -11.52 -16.25 -7.16
C ASP A 346 -12.61 -17.32 -7.27
N TYR A 347 -12.98 -17.98 -6.16
CA TYR A 347 -14.10 -18.93 -6.09
C TYR A 347 -15.42 -18.22 -6.45
N ALA A 348 -15.71 -17.08 -5.83
CA ALA A 348 -16.90 -16.30 -6.12
C ALA A 348 -16.97 -15.79 -7.57
N ALA A 349 -15.82 -15.35 -8.11
CA ALA A 349 -15.72 -14.88 -9.49
C ALA A 349 -16.00 -16.02 -10.49
N ASN A 350 -15.51 -17.24 -10.23
CA ASN A 350 -15.80 -18.39 -11.06
C ASN A 350 -17.28 -18.76 -11.03
N LYS A 351 -17.92 -18.65 -9.86
CA LYS A 351 -19.35 -18.88 -9.71
C LYS A 351 -20.19 -17.84 -10.45
N LEU A 352 -19.78 -16.56 -10.39
CA LEU A 352 -20.41 -15.51 -11.19
C LEU A 352 -20.34 -15.80 -12.71
N VAL A 353 -19.19 -16.32 -13.19
CA VAL A 353 -19.06 -16.74 -14.60
C VAL A 353 -20.00 -17.88 -14.93
N SER A 354 -20.06 -18.90 -14.08
CA SER A 354 -20.96 -20.06 -14.30
C SER A 354 -22.44 -19.67 -14.35
N ASP A 355 -22.80 -18.62 -13.63
CA ASP A 355 -24.17 -18.08 -13.60
C ASP A 355 -24.42 -16.99 -14.68
N GLY A 356 -23.48 -16.80 -15.63
CA GLY A 356 -23.58 -15.85 -16.74
C GLY A 356 -23.31 -14.39 -16.40
N LEU A 357 -22.84 -14.08 -15.20
CA LEU A 357 -22.57 -12.72 -14.70
C LEU A 357 -21.10 -12.32 -14.92
N THR A 358 -20.63 -12.37 -16.16
CA THR A 358 -19.22 -12.17 -16.53
C THR A 358 -18.71 -10.77 -16.15
N GLU A 359 -19.50 -9.72 -16.38
CA GLU A 359 -19.12 -8.35 -16.03
C GLU A 359 -18.89 -8.18 -14.52
N GLU A 360 -19.78 -8.73 -13.69
CA GLU A 360 -19.64 -8.72 -12.23
C GLU A 360 -18.39 -9.51 -11.77
N SER A 361 -18.09 -10.62 -12.46
CA SER A 361 -16.88 -11.40 -12.22
C SER A 361 -15.61 -10.61 -12.51
N ASP A 362 -15.55 -9.93 -13.67
CA ASP A 362 -14.36 -9.14 -14.05
C ASP A 362 -14.10 -8.02 -13.05
N PHE A 363 -15.16 -7.37 -12.56
CA PHE A 363 -15.06 -6.39 -11.48
C PHE A 363 -14.54 -7.00 -10.18
N LEU A 364 -15.07 -8.17 -9.80
CA LEU A 364 -14.63 -8.86 -8.58
C LEU A 364 -13.19 -9.33 -8.66
N ARG A 365 -12.71 -9.77 -9.83
CA ARG A 365 -11.30 -10.13 -10.06
C ARG A 365 -10.32 -8.95 -9.82
N ALA A 366 -10.77 -7.72 -10.06
CA ALA A 366 -9.98 -6.52 -9.78
C ALA A 366 -9.98 -6.13 -8.29
N ALA A 367 -10.91 -6.68 -7.50
CA ALA A 367 -11.07 -6.34 -6.10
C ALA A 367 -9.86 -6.75 -5.25
N THR A 368 -9.65 -6.00 -4.18
CA THR A 368 -8.63 -6.28 -3.17
C THR A 368 -9.26 -6.34 -1.79
N VAL A 369 -8.54 -6.88 -0.81
CA VAL A 369 -9.01 -6.95 0.58
C VAL A 369 -9.54 -5.60 1.09
N HIS A 370 -8.96 -4.49 0.66
CA HIS A 370 -9.41 -3.16 1.05
C HIS A 370 -10.85 -2.84 0.61
N TRP A 371 -11.32 -3.47 -0.47
CA TRP A 371 -12.69 -3.27 -0.96
C TRP A 371 -13.74 -3.79 0.04
N MET A 372 -13.41 -4.81 0.84
CA MET A 372 -14.29 -5.30 1.90
C MET A 372 -14.65 -4.19 2.89
N ARG A 373 -13.61 -3.54 3.42
CA ARG A 373 -13.78 -2.40 4.34
C ARG A 373 -14.52 -1.25 3.67
N HIS A 374 -14.16 -0.90 2.43
CA HIS A 374 -14.85 0.14 1.68
C HIS A 374 -16.33 -0.19 1.50
N THR A 375 -16.66 -1.43 1.18
CA THR A 375 -18.04 -1.90 1.00
C THR A 375 -18.84 -1.79 2.30
N GLY A 376 -18.30 -2.26 3.42
CA GLY A 376 -18.95 -2.17 4.73
C GLY A 376 -19.24 -0.72 5.09
N ILE A 377 -18.22 0.15 5.07
CA ILE A 377 -18.37 1.58 5.38
C ILE A 377 -19.40 2.24 4.46
N SER A 378 -19.31 2.04 3.13
CA SER A 378 -20.20 2.68 2.16
C SER A 378 -21.67 2.29 2.32
N ARG A 379 -21.94 1.08 2.82
CA ARG A 379 -23.31 0.66 3.12
C ARG A 379 -23.80 1.24 4.43
N ASP A 380 -22.98 1.20 5.45
CA ASP A 380 -23.38 1.60 6.79
C ASP A 380 -23.58 3.12 6.92
N VAL A 381 -22.85 3.94 6.17
CA VAL A 381 -23.09 5.41 6.14
C VAL A 381 -24.45 5.79 5.59
N LEU A 382 -25.16 4.88 4.93
CA LEU A 382 -26.54 5.08 4.43
C LEU A 382 -27.60 4.84 5.50
N THR A 383 -27.28 4.04 6.53
CA THR A 383 -28.26 3.55 7.53
C THR A 383 -27.89 3.90 8.97
N ARG A 384 -26.61 4.10 9.25
CA ARG A 384 -26.06 4.44 10.57
C ARG A 384 -25.68 5.92 10.63
N GLN A 385 -25.61 6.48 11.83
CA GLN A 385 -25.04 7.83 12.03
C GLN A 385 -23.58 7.86 11.60
N ARG A 386 -23.19 8.87 10.84
CA ARG A 386 -21.86 8.99 10.23
C ARG A 386 -20.73 9.03 11.25
N GLU A 387 -20.97 9.67 12.38
CA GLU A 387 -20.03 9.77 13.49
C GLU A 387 -19.71 8.39 14.05
N HIS A 388 -20.72 7.54 14.21
CA HIS A 388 -20.53 6.17 14.69
C HIS A 388 -19.70 5.33 13.69
N VAL A 389 -20.03 5.45 12.39
CA VAL A 389 -19.25 4.75 11.34
C VAL A 389 -17.82 5.29 11.25
N ARG A 390 -17.62 6.60 11.42
CA ARG A 390 -16.29 7.22 11.46
C ARG A 390 -15.47 6.65 12.61
N ASP A 391 -16.03 6.56 13.80
CA ASP A 391 -15.34 6.13 15.01
C ASP A 391 -15.03 4.63 14.92
N ASP A 392 -15.98 3.79 14.55
CA ASP A 392 -15.77 2.36 14.28
C ASP A 392 -14.69 2.14 13.19
N ALA A 393 -14.70 2.94 12.12
CA ALA A 393 -13.69 2.85 11.06
C ALA A 393 -12.33 3.41 11.49
N GLY A 394 -12.25 4.22 12.54
CA GLY A 394 -11.03 4.90 12.98
C GLY A 394 -10.52 5.88 11.93
N HIS A 395 -11.39 6.73 11.40
CA HIS A 395 -11.04 7.82 10.51
C HIS A 395 -10.68 9.06 11.34
N SER A 396 -9.57 9.70 10.99
CA SER A 396 -9.08 10.90 11.71
C SER A 396 -9.94 12.13 11.49
N SER A 397 -10.82 12.12 10.49
CA SER A 397 -11.77 13.23 10.22
C SER A 397 -13.02 12.70 9.50
N SER A 398 -14.14 13.39 9.68
CA SER A 398 -15.40 13.12 8.97
C SER A 398 -15.24 13.22 7.46
N ALA A 399 -14.38 14.12 6.96
CA ALA A 399 -14.08 14.24 5.54
C ALA A 399 -13.60 12.93 4.87
N ILE A 400 -12.94 12.04 5.64
CA ILE A 400 -12.57 10.72 5.13
C ILE A 400 -13.80 9.83 5.01
N THR A 401 -14.72 9.85 5.97
CA THR A 401 -15.98 9.11 5.93
C THR A 401 -16.89 9.65 4.82
N ASP A 402 -16.90 10.97 4.61
CA ASP A 402 -17.68 11.61 3.54
C ASP A 402 -17.23 11.18 2.13
N LEU A 403 -15.99 10.72 1.96
CA LEU A 403 -15.52 10.15 0.69
C LEU A 403 -16.24 8.84 0.32
N TYR A 404 -16.83 8.14 1.30
CA TYR A 404 -17.61 6.92 1.08
C TYR A 404 -19.08 7.22 0.78
N ILE A 405 -19.51 8.46 1.00
CA ILE A 405 -20.80 8.94 0.54
C ILE A 405 -20.67 9.26 -0.94
N ASP A 406 -20.39 8.25 -1.72
CA ASP A 406 -20.72 8.31 -3.14
C ASP A 406 -22.25 8.19 -3.18
N ILE A 407 -22.91 9.37 -3.10
CA ILE A 407 -24.32 9.48 -3.47
C ILE A 407 -24.39 8.77 -4.81
N GLU A 408 -25.03 7.59 -4.84
CA GLU A 408 -25.13 6.83 -6.09
C GLU A 408 -25.54 7.81 -7.17
N LYS A 409 -24.84 7.84 -8.28
CA LYS A 409 -25.16 8.76 -9.40
C LYS A 409 -26.65 8.69 -9.74
N LYS A 410 -27.28 7.54 -9.49
CA LYS A 410 -28.72 7.30 -9.58
C LYS A 410 -29.52 8.14 -8.60
N ASP A 411 -29.17 8.18 -7.32
CA ASP A 411 -29.89 8.96 -6.30
C ASP A 411 -29.69 10.44 -6.48
N ARG A 412 -28.47 10.85 -6.83
CA ARG A 412 -28.18 12.24 -7.21
C ARG A 412 -28.95 12.66 -8.44
N HIS A 413 -29.05 11.80 -9.47
CA HIS A 413 -29.85 12.08 -10.65
C HIS A 413 -31.34 12.11 -10.33
N LYS A 414 -31.83 11.16 -9.51
CA LYS A 414 -33.24 11.09 -9.07
C LYS A 414 -33.64 12.33 -8.29
N SER A 415 -32.81 12.76 -7.33
CA SER A 415 -33.07 14.00 -6.55
C SER A 415 -32.98 15.26 -7.42
N GLY A 416 -32.04 15.32 -8.35
CA GLY A 416 -31.89 16.44 -9.29
C GLY A 416 -33.00 16.52 -10.32
N LYS A 417 -33.56 15.38 -10.74
CA LYS A 417 -34.64 15.33 -11.73
C LYS A 417 -35.94 15.98 -11.21
N SER A 418 -36.16 15.99 -9.93
CA SER A 418 -37.35 16.63 -9.30
C SER A 418 -37.21 18.12 -9.08
N LYS A 419 -36.07 18.75 -9.37
CA LYS A 419 -35.81 20.18 -9.17
C LYS A 419 -36.64 20.98 -10.16
N LYS A 420 -37.53 21.83 -9.63
CA LYS A 420 -38.35 22.74 -10.44
C LYS A 420 -37.58 24.05 -10.68
N ILE A 421 -37.67 24.58 -11.89
CA ILE A 421 -37.05 25.85 -12.28
C ILE A 421 -37.94 27.03 -11.82
N MET A 422 -39.27 26.85 -11.85
CA MET A 422 -40.24 27.85 -11.34
C MET A 422 -40.70 27.48 -9.92
N PRO A 423 -40.58 28.36 -8.94
CA PRO A 423 -41.26 28.18 -7.66
C PRO A 423 -42.79 28.16 -7.88
N LYS A 424 -43.51 27.33 -7.11
CA LYS A 424 -44.95 27.37 -7.08
C LYS A 424 -45.40 28.60 -6.29
#